data_08889979c9bca830cddc3af7214522b1
#
_entry.id   08889979c9bca830cddc3af7214522b1
#
_cell.length_a   1.000
_cell.length_b   1.000
_cell.length_c   1.000
_cell.angle_alpha   90.00
_cell.angle_beta   90.00
_cell.angle_gamma   90.00
#
_symmetry.space_group_name_H-M   'P 1'
#
loop_
_entity.id
_entity.type
_entity.pdbx_description
1 polymer ?
#
loop_
_entity_poly.entity_id
_entity_poly.type
_entity_poly.pdbx_seq_one_letter_code
_entity_poly.pdbx_strand_id
1 'polypeptide(L)'
;MIKIVKNGMRIQLDENTLALSFQKEDGREWRWDEHYAPYMECAEGIVFFRDASEISHETFRLGTGEGILSTYRGFEKDGKLVPYEFQTLVWVEDATGDVRCEWIPLQEEGLDVKKVFWPGPMEFAQKRKDWYTLLTQQQGMLIPNTWETELQKPVFDGLFGTAGAYMPWFAQVREREGYLAVCVTPWNAGYQAEHPAGGPYTRVSVRFEPSLGKMRERRVLKYTFFNDCDYNDICKAYRNEVDEQGRLRTLEEKAVRNPKVNDLIGCAFLHKGIKTFVQPNSDFYDSENPEKNNHLTTFAQREQEIRQLHRMGVKKLYLHLDGWAEPGYDNCHPDYGYGPACEAAGGWEGMKSLADAMHECGYLFGIHDQYRDFYLAAPSFDENFACRLPDGTIPRHQRWAGGPQSYLCATQAPYYVKRNFQEIAKHGIQLDCAYLDVFTCNEGDECDHPMHRMTRRDCYDYRVRCFEYLMKNGILPSSEEVNDWAASSQVFCHYAPYDFMMRVPGAPKQAIPVPLYNLVYHDCVIQPWMMEKVSGEEDYMLYALLNGGAPYLVRDAAYPNIDGAFDGNVEMKLEEDIRRSKIVSDLHEKVGKCEMVRHEFVDGNPQIQKTTFSDGTSVMVDFEKQTYVITNE
;
A
#
# COMPACT_ATOMS: atom_id res chain seq x y z
N MET A 1 -36.87 18.47 -2.14
CA MET A 1 -35.74 18.23 -3.06
C MET A 1 -35.00 19.52 -3.32
N ILE A 2 -33.73 19.61 -2.91
CA ILE A 2 -32.89 20.78 -3.11
C ILE A 2 -31.95 20.50 -4.28
N LYS A 3 -31.71 21.52 -5.10
CA LYS A 3 -30.80 21.39 -6.24
C LYS A 3 -29.98 22.65 -6.46
N ILE A 4 -28.77 22.46 -6.93
CA ILE A 4 -27.90 23.50 -7.46
C ILE A 4 -27.46 23.12 -8.89
N VAL A 5 -27.10 24.11 -9.67
CA VAL A 5 -26.48 23.92 -11.00
C VAL A 5 -25.27 24.82 -11.11
N LYS A 6 -24.10 24.24 -11.29
CA LYS A 6 -22.83 24.99 -11.36
C LYS A 6 -21.86 24.29 -12.30
N ASN A 7 -21.21 25.01 -13.18
CA ASN A 7 -20.21 24.49 -14.13
C ASN A 7 -20.66 23.24 -14.91
N GLY A 8 -21.91 23.25 -15.39
CA GLY A 8 -22.43 22.11 -16.12
C GLY A 8 -22.79 20.88 -15.29
N MET A 9 -22.60 20.96 -13.97
CA MET A 9 -22.98 19.92 -13.02
C MET A 9 -24.24 20.35 -12.24
N ARG A 10 -25.22 19.44 -12.18
CA ARG A 10 -26.39 19.57 -11.32
C ARG A 10 -26.26 18.62 -10.16
N ILE A 11 -26.31 19.12 -8.94
CA ILE A 11 -26.42 18.32 -7.72
C ILE A 11 -27.88 18.38 -7.25
N GLN A 12 -28.46 17.22 -6.92
CA GLN A 12 -29.78 17.13 -6.31
C GLN A 12 -29.68 16.31 -5.03
N LEU A 13 -30.33 16.81 -3.99
CA LEU A 13 -30.52 16.13 -2.70
C LEU A 13 -32.00 15.83 -2.50
N ASP A 14 -32.33 14.58 -2.30
CA ASP A 14 -33.67 14.19 -1.81
C ASP A 14 -33.71 14.35 -0.29
N GLU A 15 -34.55 15.28 0.19
CA GLU A 15 -34.63 15.61 1.64
C GLU A 15 -35.23 14.48 2.49
N ASN A 16 -35.95 13.51 1.86
CA ASN A 16 -36.57 12.41 2.59
C ASN A 16 -35.60 11.20 2.72
N THR A 17 -34.88 10.89 1.66
CA THR A 17 -33.96 9.74 1.62
C THR A 17 -32.51 10.14 1.90
N LEU A 18 -32.19 11.43 1.82
CA LEU A 18 -30.83 12.00 1.86
C LEU A 18 -29.94 11.54 0.69
N ALA A 19 -30.55 10.94 -0.34
CA ALA A 19 -29.84 10.49 -1.51
C ALA A 19 -29.40 11.66 -2.39
N LEU A 20 -28.21 11.51 -2.98
CA LEU A 20 -27.62 12.49 -3.89
C LEU A 20 -27.67 11.97 -5.33
N SER A 21 -27.87 12.88 -6.29
CA SER A 21 -27.56 12.63 -7.69
C SER A 21 -26.73 13.77 -8.29
N PHE A 22 -25.91 13.39 -9.27
CA PHE A 22 -25.00 14.25 -10.00
C PHE A 22 -25.31 14.11 -11.48
N GLN A 23 -25.82 15.17 -12.10
CA GLN A 23 -26.23 15.15 -13.50
C GLN A 23 -25.45 16.19 -14.29
N LYS A 24 -24.85 15.77 -15.42
CA LYS A 24 -24.17 16.65 -16.36
C LYS A 24 -25.16 17.37 -17.29
N GLU A 25 -24.72 18.43 -17.96
CA GLU A 25 -25.53 19.19 -18.92
C GLU A 25 -26.07 18.34 -20.06
N ASP A 26 -25.33 17.30 -20.48
CA ASP A 26 -25.74 16.36 -21.53
C ASP A 26 -26.79 15.34 -21.08
N GLY A 27 -27.24 15.44 -19.82
CA GLY A 27 -28.29 14.61 -19.24
C GLY A 27 -27.80 13.32 -18.59
N ARG A 28 -26.51 12.99 -18.68
CA ARG A 28 -25.94 11.83 -17.98
C ARG A 28 -25.98 12.05 -16.47
N GLU A 29 -26.41 11.02 -15.77
CA GLU A 29 -26.64 11.08 -14.33
C GLU A 29 -25.94 9.92 -13.60
N TRP A 30 -25.27 10.25 -12.51
CA TRP A 30 -24.83 9.33 -11.47
C TRP A 30 -25.65 9.60 -10.21
N ARG A 31 -26.29 8.56 -9.67
CA ARG A 31 -27.11 8.69 -8.46
C ARG A 31 -26.75 7.60 -7.45
N TRP A 32 -27.01 7.87 -6.19
CA TRP A 32 -26.85 6.86 -5.16
C TRP A 32 -27.82 5.68 -5.37
N ASP A 33 -27.38 4.51 -4.92
CA ASP A 33 -28.24 3.33 -4.81
C ASP A 33 -29.50 3.70 -3.98
N GLU A 34 -30.68 3.47 -4.52
CA GLU A 34 -31.96 3.85 -3.89
C GLU A 34 -32.24 3.14 -2.57
N HIS A 35 -31.57 2.01 -2.31
CA HIS A 35 -31.70 1.25 -1.07
C HIS A 35 -30.68 1.67 -0.01
N TYR A 36 -29.80 2.62 -0.32
CA TYR A 36 -28.78 3.11 0.61
C TYR A 36 -29.31 4.27 1.45
N ALA A 37 -29.09 4.19 2.77
CA ALA A 37 -29.27 5.28 3.69
C ALA A 37 -27.96 5.54 4.44
N PRO A 38 -27.46 6.80 4.49
CA PRO A 38 -26.22 7.11 5.20
C PRO A 38 -26.35 6.86 6.69
N TYR A 39 -25.28 6.32 7.29
CA TYR A 39 -25.28 5.90 8.69
C TYR A 39 -23.91 6.02 9.35
N MET A 40 -23.92 5.95 10.66
CA MET A 40 -22.76 5.80 11.53
C MET A 40 -22.82 4.45 12.24
N GLU A 41 -21.72 3.74 12.31
CA GLU A 41 -21.51 2.63 13.25
C GLU A 41 -21.03 3.23 14.57
N CYS A 42 -21.80 3.04 15.63
CA CYS A 42 -21.46 3.45 16.98
C CYS A 42 -21.26 2.22 17.87
N ALA A 43 -20.62 2.39 19.02
CA ALA A 43 -20.50 1.30 20.00
C ALA A 43 -21.87 0.75 20.43
N GLU A 44 -22.91 1.59 20.39
CA GLU A 44 -24.28 1.26 20.74
C GLU A 44 -25.07 0.58 19.61
N GLY A 45 -24.57 0.62 18.37
CA GLY A 45 -25.23 0.10 17.18
C GLY A 45 -25.22 1.08 16.01
N ILE A 46 -26.03 0.80 15.00
CA ILE A 46 -26.15 1.65 13.82
C ILE A 46 -27.08 2.83 14.10
N VAL A 47 -26.63 4.04 13.75
CA VAL A 47 -27.40 5.29 13.81
C VAL A 47 -27.46 5.87 12.41
N PHE A 48 -28.67 5.99 11.85
CA PHE A 48 -28.87 6.61 10.54
C PHE A 48 -28.84 8.14 10.64
N PHE A 49 -28.40 8.82 9.59
CA PHE A 49 -28.45 10.29 9.55
C PHE A 49 -29.87 10.83 9.71
N ARG A 50 -30.86 10.11 9.17
CA ARG A 50 -32.29 10.46 9.32
C ARG A 50 -32.86 10.29 10.75
N ASP A 51 -32.11 9.66 11.66
CA ASP A 51 -32.51 9.52 13.06
C ASP A 51 -32.28 10.84 13.84
N ALA A 52 -31.61 11.82 13.24
CA ALA A 52 -31.54 13.18 13.78
C ALA A 52 -32.93 13.80 13.84
N SER A 53 -33.33 14.31 15.00
CA SER A 53 -34.66 14.97 15.19
C SER A 53 -34.74 16.34 14.52
N GLU A 54 -33.59 16.95 14.22
CA GLU A 54 -33.48 18.22 13.50
C GLU A 54 -32.52 18.06 12.32
N ILE A 55 -33.08 18.15 11.11
CA ILE A 55 -32.35 18.13 9.86
C ILE A 55 -32.72 19.41 9.10
N SER A 56 -31.68 20.13 8.65
CA SER A 56 -31.87 21.31 7.81
C SER A 56 -30.93 21.26 6.60
N HIS A 57 -31.41 21.84 5.50
CA HIS A 57 -30.65 21.89 4.25
C HIS A 57 -30.74 23.31 3.69
N GLU A 58 -29.64 23.82 3.19
CA GLU A 58 -29.60 25.14 2.53
C GLU A 58 -28.59 25.13 1.35
N THR A 59 -28.81 26.02 0.40
CA THR A 59 -27.81 26.29 -0.62
C THR A 59 -26.69 27.10 -0.01
N PHE A 60 -25.43 26.73 -0.30
CA PHE A 60 -24.27 27.33 0.33
C PHE A 60 -23.28 27.82 -0.74
N ARG A 61 -22.86 29.08 -0.61
CA ARG A 61 -21.83 29.67 -1.48
C ARG A 61 -20.48 29.67 -0.77
N LEU A 62 -19.51 29.06 -1.45
CA LEU A 62 -18.09 29.19 -1.13
C LEU A 62 -17.46 30.27 -2.03
N GLY A 63 -16.30 30.78 -1.67
CA GLY A 63 -15.56 31.71 -2.55
C GLY A 63 -15.15 31.11 -3.89
N THR A 64 -15.12 29.76 -3.99
CA THR A 64 -14.63 28.98 -5.14
C THR A 64 -15.64 27.91 -5.59
N GLY A 65 -16.89 28.03 -5.21
CA GLY A 65 -17.91 27.06 -5.60
C GLY A 65 -19.28 27.31 -4.99
N GLU A 66 -20.22 26.41 -5.28
CA GLU A 66 -21.58 26.44 -4.75
C GLU A 66 -22.03 25.01 -4.43
N GLY A 67 -22.78 24.84 -3.35
CA GLY A 67 -23.19 23.52 -2.89
C GLY A 67 -24.46 23.52 -2.05
N ILE A 68 -24.71 22.37 -1.43
CA ILE A 68 -25.78 22.11 -0.47
C ILE A 68 -25.14 21.78 0.87
N LEU A 69 -25.43 22.58 1.87
CA LEU A 69 -25.06 22.35 3.27
C LEU A 69 -26.24 21.72 3.99
N SER A 70 -25.99 20.60 4.68
CA SER A 70 -26.99 19.92 5.50
C SER A 70 -26.47 19.81 6.92
N THR A 71 -27.32 20.12 7.91
CA THR A 71 -27.01 20.05 9.35
C THR A 71 -27.86 18.99 10.00
N TYR A 72 -27.26 18.16 10.83
CA TYR A 72 -27.88 17.03 11.53
C TYR A 72 -27.59 17.14 13.02
N ARG A 73 -28.67 17.20 13.86
CA ARG A 73 -28.59 17.29 15.31
C ARG A 73 -29.79 16.65 16.00
N GLY A 74 -29.71 16.53 17.32
CA GLY A 74 -30.81 15.96 18.10
C GLY A 74 -30.90 14.45 17.99
N PHE A 75 -29.75 13.76 18.06
CA PHE A 75 -29.69 12.31 18.17
C PHE A 75 -30.07 11.83 19.56
N GLU A 76 -30.61 10.62 19.66
CA GLU A 76 -31.02 10.04 20.95
C GLU A 76 -30.10 8.85 21.33
N LYS A 77 -29.84 8.77 22.65
CA LYS A 77 -29.23 7.60 23.28
C LYS A 77 -29.94 7.33 24.59
N ASP A 78 -30.41 6.10 24.78
CA ASP A 78 -31.16 5.68 25.98
C ASP A 78 -32.38 6.59 26.29
N GLY A 79 -33.09 7.05 25.24
CA GLY A 79 -34.25 7.92 25.34
C GLY A 79 -33.93 9.37 25.74
N LYS A 80 -32.69 9.80 25.62
CA LYS A 80 -32.26 11.18 25.88
C LYS A 80 -31.53 11.77 24.69
N LEU A 81 -31.78 13.04 24.40
CA LEU A 81 -31.02 13.79 23.42
C LEU A 81 -29.54 13.92 23.85
N VAL A 82 -28.63 13.69 22.92
CA VAL A 82 -27.20 13.85 23.12
C VAL A 82 -26.65 14.98 22.26
N PRO A 83 -25.60 15.69 22.72
CA PRO A 83 -25.02 16.80 21.99
C PRO A 83 -24.06 16.30 20.86
N TYR A 84 -24.59 15.49 19.94
CA TYR A 84 -23.90 15.06 18.76
C TYR A 84 -24.43 15.81 17.54
N GLU A 85 -23.57 16.54 16.86
CA GLU A 85 -23.94 17.39 15.73
C GLU A 85 -22.86 17.36 14.66
N PHE A 86 -23.28 17.24 13.39
CA PHE A 86 -22.38 17.31 12.24
C PHE A 86 -23.07 17.96 11.04
N GLN A 87 -22.28 18.32 10.06
CA GLN A 87 -22.74 18.80 8.76
C GLN A 87 -22.21 17.93 7.63
N THR A 88 -22.94 17.91 6.52
CA THR A 88 -22.45 17.47 5.23
C THR A 88 -22.52 18.63 4.24
N LEU A 89 -21.43 18.86 3.50
CA LEU A 89 -21.37 19.85 2.44
C LEU A 89 -21.04 19.16 1.12
N VAL A 90 -21.94 19.25 0.15
CA VAL A 90 -21.74 18.74 -1.21
C VAL A 90 -21.72 19.90 -2.17
N TRP A 91 -20.58 20.14 -2.83
CA TRP A 91 -20.40 21.34 -3.63
C TRP A 91 -19.58 21.11 -4.89
N VAL A 92 -19.80 21.98 -5.90
CA VAL A 92 -19.06 21.96 -7.17
C VAL A 92 -17.97 23.02 -7.12
N GLU A 93 -16.73 22.62 -7.45
CA GLU A 93 -15.60 23.52 -7.54
C GLU A 93 -15.61 24.31 -8.84
N ASP A 94 -15.43 25.63 -8.76
CA ASP A 94 -15.49 26.53 -9.91
C ASP A 94 -14.37 26.28 -10.94
N ALA A 95 -13.19 25.88 -10.48
CA ALA A 95 -12.02 25.73 -11.33
C ALA A 95 -12.08 24.46 -12.20
N THR A 96 -12.55 23.34 -11.64
CA THR A 96 -12.47 22.02 -12.25
C THR A 96 -13.83 21.41 -12.61
N GLY A 97 -14.91 21.85 -11.95
CA GLY A 97 -16.22 21.20 -12.03
C GLY A 97 -16.31 19.90 -11.20
N ASP A 98 -15.28 19.58 -10.43
CA ASP A 98 -15.30 18.43 -9.51
C ASP A 98 -16.33 18.61 -8.41
N VAL A 99 -16.90 17.53 -7.95
CA VAL A 99 -17.82 17.52 -6.81
C VAL A 99 -17.09 17.08 -5.56
N ARG A 100 -17.13 17.92 -4.52
CA ARG A 100 -16.58 17.60 -3.21
C ARG A 100 -17.70 17.26 -2.24
N CYS A 101 -17.53 16.16 -1.52
CA CYS A 101 -18.38 15.70 -0.45
C CYS A 101 -17.60 15.79 0.86
N GLU A 102 -18.03 16.69 1.76
CA GLU A 102 -17.36 16.94 3.04
C GLU A 102 -18.27 16.57 4.21
N TRP A 103 -17.81 15.71 5.08
CA TRP A 103 -18.43 15.43 6.38
C TRP A 103 -17.68 16.23 7.45
N ILE A 104 -18.41 17.04 8.22
CA ILE A 104 -17.85 18.07 9.12
C ILE A 104 -18.37 17.86 10.52
N PRO A 105 -17.55 17.38 11.50
CA PRO A 105 -17.96 17.25 12.89
C PRO A 105 -18.10 18.64 13.54
N LEU A 106 -19.16 18.86 14.27
CA LEU A 106 -19.39 20.09 15.07
C LEU A 106 -19.34 19.81 16.56
N GLN A 107 -20.10 18.80 17.03
CA GLN A 107 -20.07 18.31 18.40
C GLN A 107 -20.02 16.78 18.39
N GLU A 108 -19.15 16.20 19.20
CA GLU A 108 -18.88 14.76 19.17
C GLU A 108 -19.08 14.10 20.55
N GLU A 109 -19.96 14.64 21.37
CA GLU A 109 -20.27 14.08 22.67
C GLU A 109 -21.58 13.26 22.61
N GLY A 110 -21.60 12.15 23.36
CA GLY A 110 -22.80 11.36 23.58
C GLY A 110 -22.93 10.13 22.67
N LEU A 111 -22.39 10.11 21.48
CA LEU A 111 -22.26 8.92 20.64
C LEU A 111 -20.79 8.51 20.54
N ASP A 112 -20.54 7.20 20.68
CA ASP A 112 -19.21 6.63 20.46
C ASP A 112 -19.11 6.11 19.02
N VAL A 113 -18.91 7.04 18.07
CA VAL A 113 -18.85 6.75 16.65
C VAL A 113 -17.55 6.01 16.31
N LYS A 114 -17.68 4.87 15.64
CA LYS A 114 -16.57 4.03 15.17
C LYS A 114 -16.31 4.18 13.68
N LYS A 115 -17.38 4.35 12.88
CA LYS A 115 -17.28 4.58 11.43
C LYS A 115 -18.42 5.44 10.94
N VAL A 116 -18.14 6.24 9.92
CA VAL A 116 -19.14 7.02 9.19
C VAL A 116 -19.18 6.55 7.74
N PHE A 117 -20.34 6.14 7.26
CA PHE A 117 -20.58 5.70 5.89
C PHE A 117 -21.34 6.78 5.14
N TRP A 118 -20.61 7.67 4.54
CA TRP A 118 -21.08 8.78 3.71
C TRP A 118 -19.91 9.37 2.92
N PRO A 119 -20.06 9.75 1.63
CA PRO A 119 -21.26 9.63 0.79
C PRO A 119 -21.61 8.18 0.42
N GLY A 120 -22.84 7.98 -0.06
CA GLY A 120 -23.34 6.65 -0.44
C GLY A 120 -22.74 6.10 -1.72
N PRO A 121 -22.86 4.79 -1.94
CA PRO A 121 -22.45 4.15 -3.19
C PRO A 121 -23.34 4.59 -4.36
N MET A 122 -22.74 4.70 -5.53
CA MET A 122 -23.50 4.94 -6.76
C MET A 122 -24.29 3.69 -7.18
N GLU A 123 -25.46 3.88 -7.81
CA GLU A 123 -26.19 2.80 -8.47
C GLU A 123 -25.38 2.25 -9.63
N PHE A 124 -24.96 0.97 -9.53
CA PHE A 124 -24.07 0.34 -10.48
C PHE A 124 -24.43 -1.14 -10.65
N ALA A 125 -25.69 -1.41 -11.08
CA ALA A 125 -26.33 -2.72 -11.02
C ALA A 125 -26.80 -3.22 -12.40
N GLN A 126 -25.93 -3.21 -13.40
CA GLN A 126 -26.19 -3.84 -14.69
C GLN A 126 -25.18 -4.94 -15.00
N LYS A 127 -25.68 -6.15 -15.31
CA LYS A 127 -24.86 -7.32 -15.64
C LYS A 127 -24.24 -7.20 -17.03
N ARG A 128 -23.21 -6.35 -17.15
CA ARG A 128 -22.47 -6.06 -18.39
C ARG A 128 -20.97 -6.14 -18.14
N LYS A 129 -20.19 -6.59 -19.11
CA LYS A 129 -18.73 -6.67 -19.05
C LYS A 129 -18.05 -5.30 -19.10
N ASP A 130 -18.68 -4.34 -19.80
CA ASP A 130 -18.20 -2.97 -19.95
C ASP A 130 -18.67 -2.02 -18.82
N TRP A 131 -19.26 -2.60 -17.77
CA TRP A 131 -19.48 -1.99 -16.48
C TRP A 131 -18.51 -2.62 -15.48
N TYR A 132 -17.52 -1.88 -15.03
CA TYR A 132 -16.50 -2.39 -14.12
C TYR A 132 -16.11 -1.41 -13.03
N THR A 133 -15.66 -1.96 -11.93
CA THR A 133 -15.16 -1.22 -10.77
C THR A 133 -13.64 -1.40 -10.66
N LEU A 134 -12.96 -0.32 -10.28
CA LEU A 134 -11.52 -0.29 -10.00
C LEU A 134 -11.30 -0.14 -8.51
N LEU A 135 -10.54 -1.05 -7.93
CA LEU A 135 -10.08 -0.98 -6.54
C LEU A 135 -8.55 -0.97 -6.50
N THR A 136 -8.01 -0.17 -5.60
CA THR A 136 -6.56 0.07 -5.48
C THR A 136 -5.87 -0.88 -4.51
N GLN A 137 -6.48 -2.05 -4.24
CA GLN A 137 -5.83 -3.10 -3.47
C GLN A 137 -4.57 -3.55 -4.19
N GLN A 138 -3.44 -3.45 -3.50
CA GLN A 138 -2.13 -3.75 -4.05
C GLN A 138 -1.93 -3.11 -5.44
N GLN A 139 -1.44 -3.84 -6.46
CA GLN A 139 -1.26 -3.26 -7.81
C GLN A 139 -2.56 -2.77 -8.45
N GLY A 140 -3.68 -3.42 -8.14
CA GLY A 140 -4.99 -3.01 -8.62
C GLY A 140 -5.87 -4.15 -9.10
N MET A 141 -7.16 -3.92 -8.98
CA MET A 141 -8.23 -4.85 -9.33
C MET A 141 -9.22 -4.20 -10.28
N LEU A 142 -9.56 -4.89 -11.37
CA LEU A 142 -10.66 -4.53 -12.26
C LEU A 142 -11.74 -5.59 -12.14
N ILE A 143 -12.94 -5.21 -11.69
CA ILE A 143 -14.07 -6.12 -11.42
C ILE A 143 -15.22 -5.79 -12.38
N PRO A 144 -15.38 -6.53 -13.49
CA PRO A 144 -16.57 -6.41 -14.31
C PRO A 144 -17.83 -6.81 -13.52
N ASN A 145 -18.96 -6.17 -13.78
CA ASN A 145 -20.23 -6.55 -13.12
C ASN A 145 -20.70 -7.98 -13.45
N THR A 146 -20.04 -8.65 -14.38
CA THR A 146 -20.27 -10.07 -14.72
C THR A 146 -19.24 -11.01 -14.11
N TRP A 147 -18.32 -10.52 -13.26
CA TRP A 147 -17.23 -11.34 -12.75
C TRP A 147 -17.76 -12.53 -11.94
N GLU A 148 -17.21 -13.72 -12.20
CA GLU A 148 -17.75 -14.97 -11.67
C GLU A 148 -17.41 -15.23 -10.21
N THR A 149 -16.33 -14.61 -9.71
CA THR A 149 -15.86 -14.81 -8.33
C THR A 149 -16.38 -13.71 -7.41
N GLU A 150 -16.97 -14.11 -6.30
CA GLU A 150 -17.39 -13.21 -5.24
C GLU A 150 -16.18 -12.56 -4.56
N LEU A 151 -16.28 -11.28 -4.21
CA LEU A 151 -15.30 -10.65 -3.32
C LEU A 151 -15.32 -11.32 -1.94
N GLN A 152 -14.16 -11.35 -1.30
CA GLN A 152 -13.96 -11.98 0.01
C GLN A 152 -14.99 -11.49 1.05
N LYS A 153 -15.53 -12.44 1.83
CA LYS A 153 -16.45 -12.14 2.95
C LYS A 153 -15.71 -12.12 4.30
N PRO A 154 -16.17 -11.32 5.27
CA PRO A 154 -17.21 -10.29 5.17
C PRO A 154 -16.82 -9.21 4.15
N VAL A 155 -17.68 -8.25 3.83
CA VAL A 155 -17.47 -7.20 2.82
C VAL A 155 -16.01 -6.80 2.70
N PHE A 156 -15.47 -6.78 1.47
CA PHE A 156 -14.07 -6.41 1.21
C PHE A 156 -13.80 -5.00 1.73
N ASP A 157 -12.78 -4.86 2.55
CA ASP A 157 -12.45 -3.63 3.27
C ASP A 157 -11.00 -3.20 2.93
N GLY A 158 -10.84 -2.10 2.19
CA GLY A 158 -9.57 -1.52 1.80
C GLY A 158 -9.26 -0.25 2.61
N LEU A 159 -8.39 -0.35 3.60
CA LEU A 159 -7.90 0.82 4.34
C LEU A 159 -6.87 1.57 3.50
N PHE A 160 -7.10 2.87 3.25
CA PHE A 160 -6.17 3.70 2.49
C PHE A 160 -4.81 3.84 3.21
N GLY A 161 -3.76 3.81 2.43
CA GLY A 161 -2.40 3.89 2.96
C GLY A 161 -1.84 2.55 3.45
N THR A 162 -2.46 1.43 3.09
CA THR A 162 -2.03 0.06 3.41
C THR A 162 -2.03 -0.84 2.17
N ALA A 163 -1.66 -2.11 2.34
CA ALA A 163 -1.79 -3.15 1.30
C ALA A 163 -3.22 -3.28 0.76
N GLY A 164 -4.24 -2.99 1.58
CA GLY A 164 -5.65 -3.01 1.19
C GLY A 164 -6.05 -1.91 0.21
N ALA A 165 -5.29 -0.81 0.15
CA ALA A 165 -5.48 0.25 -0.82
C ALA A 165 -4.21 1.11 -0.92
N TYR A 166 -3.35 0.84 -1.90
CA TYR A 166 -2.11 1.58 -2.12
C TYR A 166 -2.33 3.05 -2.44
N MET A 167 -3.44 3.37 -3.08
CA MET A 167 -3.83 4.73 -3.45
C MET A 167 -5.22 5.06 -2.87
N PRO A 168 -5.47 6.30 -2.43
CA PRO A 168 -6.70 6.66 -1.72
C PRO A 168 -7.88 6.94 -2.66
N TRP A 169 -8.17 6.03 -3.58
CA TRP A 169 -9.26 6.20 -4.52
C TRP A 169 -9.89 4.87 -4.95
N PHE A 170 -11.08 4.97 -5.49
CA PHE A 170 -11.76 3.93 -6.26
C PHE A 170 -12.49 4.57 -7.44
N ALA A 171 -12.88 3.77 -8.42
CA ALA A 171 -13.57 4.29 -9.60
C ALA A 171 -14.56 3.27 -10.16
N GLN A 172 -15.55 3.76 -10.88
CA GLN A 172 -16.46 2.93 -11.66
C GLN A 172 -16.60 3.49 -13.07
N VAL A 173 -16.63 2.59 -14.05
CA VAL A 173 -16.78 2.92 -15.47
C VAL A 173 -17.91 2.09 -16.03
N ARG A 174 -18.85 2.75 -16.71
CA ARG A 174 -19.95 2.13 -17.44
C ARG A 174 -19.83 2.50 -18.92
N GLU A 175 -19.62 1.49 -19.77
CA GLU A 175 -19.29 1.69 -21.18
C GLU A 175 -17.99 2.51 -21.32
N ARG A 176 -18.09 3.81 -21.50
CA ARG A 176 -16.95 4.74 -21.54
C ARG A 176 -17.16 5.97 -20.64
N GLU A 177 -18.21 5.98 -19.87
CA GLU A 177 -18.51 7.01 -18.90
C GLU A 177 -18.08 6.55 -17.51
N GLY A 178 -17.42 7.41 -16.74
CA GLY A 178 -16.92 7.00 -15.44
C GLY A 178 -16.82 8.12 -14.42
N TYR A 179 -16.49 7.72 -13.20
CA TYR A 179 -16.03 8.65 -12.16
C TYR A 179 -14.80 8.10 -11.46
N LEU A 180 -13.98 9.03 -10.98
CA LEU A 180 -12.89 8.80 -10.04
C LEU A 180 -13.29 9.42 -8.69
N ALA A 181 -13.30 8.62 -7.62
CA ALA A 181 -13.56 9.06 -6.26
C ALA A 181 -12.27 9.06 -5.45
N VAL A 182 -11.69 10.24 -5.20
CA VAL A 182 -10.46 10.41 -4.44
C VAL A 182 -10.76 10.81 -3.01
N CYS A 183 -10.28 10.05 -2.04
CA CYS A 183 -10.33 10.44 -0.63
C CYS A 183 -9.19 11.45 -0.35
N VAL A 184 -9.57 12.72 -0.20
CA VAL A 184 -8.60 13.82 0.04
C VAL A 184 -8.03 13.77 1.47
N THR A 185 -8.75 13.13 2.39
CA THR A 185 -8.35 12.95 3.81
C THR A 185 -8.20 11.46 4.15
N PRO A 186 -7.20 10.75 3.60
CA PRO A 186 -7.16 9.28 3.59
C PRO A 186 -6.71 8.64 4.92
N TRP A 187 -6.23 9.41 5.88
CA TRP A 187 -5.48 8.90 7.04
C TRP A 187 -6.26 7.92 7.93
N ASN A 188 -7.56 8.18 8.13
CA ASN A 188 -8.48 7.33 8.87
C ASN A 188 -9.69 7.06 7.97
N ALA A 189 -9.47 6.52 6.80
CA ALA A 189 -10.50 6.25 5.82
C ALA A 189 -10.16 5.02 4.97
N GLY A 190 -11.17 4.47 4.35
CA GLY A 190 -11.04 3.35 3.43
C GLY A 190 -12.29 3.20 2.58
N TYR A 191 -12.32 2.20 1.74
CA TYR A 191 -13.53 1.79 1.03
C TYR A 191 -14.00 0.42 1.50
N GLN A 192 -15.30 0.18 1.36
CA GLN A 192 -15.88 -1.15 1.42
C GLN A 192 -16.47 -1.50 0.05
N ALA A 193 -16.21 -2.72 -0.42
CA ALA A 193 -16.71 -3.19 -1.70
C ALA A 193 -17.42 -4.53 -1.54
N GLU A 194 -18.50 -4.71 -2.30
CA GLU A 194 -19.29 -5.93 -2.37
C GLU A 194 -19.54 -6.27 -3.83
N HIS A 195 -19.21 -7.51 -4.21
CA HIS A 195 -19.52 -8.06 -5.53
C HIS A 195 -19.99 -9.51 -5.36
N PRO A 196 -21.26 -9.84 -5.65
CA PRO A 196 -21.72 -11.21 -5.62
C PRO A 196 -21.22 -11.99 -6.85
N ALA A 197 -21.00 -13.29 -6.70
CA ALA A 197 -20.55 -14.16 -7.79
C ALA A 197 -21.44 -14.03 -9.03
N GLY A 198 -20.84 -13.68 -10.16
CA GLY A 198 -21.55 -13.47 -11.43
C GLY A 198 -22.38 -12.19 -11.51
N GLY A 199 -22.23 -11.27 -10.58
CA GLY A 199 -22.92 -9.98 -10.57
C GLY A 199 -24.32 -10.01 -9.92
N PRO A 200 -25.18 -9.03 -10.24
CA PRO A 200 -25.08 -8.04 -11.33
C PRO A 200 -24.40 -6.72 -10.97
N TYR A 201 -23.88 -6.55 -9.77
CA TYR A 201 -23.36 -5.27 -9.30
C TYR A 201 -21.98 -5.41 -8.66
N THR A 202 -21.28 -4.29 -8.58
CA THR A 202 -20.25 -4.04 -7.58
C THR A 202 -20.63 -2.75 -6.84
N ARG A 203 -20.86 -2.85 -5.54
CA ARG A 203 -21.16 -1.69 -4.67
C ARG A 203 -19.90 -1.27 -3.96
N VAL A 204 -19.54 0.02 -4.06
CA VAL A 204 -18.39 0.59 -3.35
C VAL A 204 -18.84 1.79 -2.55
N SER A 205 -18.49 1.83 -1.26
CA SER A 205 -18.72 2.98 -0.38
C SER A 205 -17.43 3.36 0.36
N VAL A 206 -17.24 4.65 0.56
CA VAL A 206 -16.21 5.17 1.44
C VAL A 206 -16.66 5.05 2.89
N ARG A 207 -15.72 4.82 3.79
CA ARG A 207 -15.91 4.92 5.23
C ARG A 207 -14.84 5.80 5.86
N PHE A 208 -15.22 6.57 6.85
CA PHE A 208 -14.33 7.37 7.67
C PHE A 208 -14.30 6.86 9.10
N GLU A 209 -13.13 6.91 9.73
CA GLU A 209 -12.91 6.48 11.11
C GLU A 209 -12.43 7.64 11.97
N PRO A 210 -12.73 7.61 13.29
CA PRO A 210 -12.14 8.52 14.24
C PRO A 210 -10.62 8.42 14.29
N SER A 211 -9.97 9.54 14.62
CA SER A 211 -8.57 9.58 15.03
C SER A 211 -8.51 9.85 16.53
N LEU A 212 -7.84 8.98 17.28
CA LEU A 212 -7.77 9.06 18.75
C LEU A 212 -9.17 9.20 19.38
N GLY A 213 -10.12 8.41 18.90
CA GLY A 213 -11.47 8.30 19.44
C GLY A 213 -12.47 9.39 19.01
N LYS A 214 -12.07 10.36 18.21
CA LYS A 214 -12.96 11.41 17.66
C LYS A 214 -12.62 11.71 16.20
N MET A 215 -13.62 12.13 15.42
CA MET A 215 -13.41 12.53 14.02
C MET A 215 -12.53 13.78 13.91
N ARG A 216 -12.74 14.77 14.75
CA ARG A 216 -11.97 16.02 14.93
C ARG A 216 -11.83 16.90 13.70
N GLU A 217 -11.59 16.32 12.54
CA GLU A 217 -11.35 17.01 11.27
C GLU A 217 -12.43 16.66 10.26
N ARG A 218 -12.69 17.56 9.33
CA ARG A 218 -13.55 17.29 8.19
C ARG A 218 -12.97 16.14 7.35
N ARG A 219 -13.86 15.32 6.82
CA ARG A 219 -13.54 14.22 5.90
C ARG A 219 -14.00 14.59 4.51
N VAL A 220 -13.16 14.38 3.51
CA VAL A 220 -13.41 14.85 2.14
C VAL A 220 -13.22 13.72 1.13
N LEU A 221 -14.27 13.46 0.35
CA LEU A 221 -14.21 12.66 -0.86
C LEU A 221 -14.51 13.57 -2.07
N LYS A 222 -13.67 13.49 -3.09
CA LYS A 222 -13.81 14.27 -4.33
C LYS A 222 -14.19 13.33 -5.47
N TYR A 223 -15.21 13.71 -6.25
CA TYR A 223 -15.58 13.04 -7.47
C TYR A 223 -15.18 13.86 -8.70
N THR A 224 -14.44 13.24 -9.61
CA THR A 224 -14.21 13.73 -10.97
C THR A 224 -14.98 12.85 -11.93
N PHE A 225 -15.86 13.42 -12.76
CA PHE A 225 -16.71 12.70 -13.69
C PHE A 225 -16.20 12.80 -15.13
N PHE A 226 -16.14 11.68 -15.83
CA PHE A 226 -15.67 11.56 -17.20
C PHE A 226 -16.80 11.23 -18.15
N ASN A 227 -16.78 11.83 -19.36
CA ASN A 227 -17.74 11.55 -20.44
C ASN A 227 -17.25 10.44 -21.37
N ASP A 228 -15.93 10.26 -21.42
CA ASP A 228 -15.25 9.26 -22.24
C ASP A 228 -13.94 8.89 -21.54
N CYS A 229 -13.86 7.69 -20.98
CA CYS A 229 -12.67 7.20 -20.28
C CYS A 229 -12.58 5.69 -20.27
N ASP A 230 -11.38 5.21 -20.05
CA ASP A 230 -11.08 3.87 -19.55
C ASP A 230 -10.24 3.98 -18.24
N TYR A 231 -9.77 2.86 -17.70
CA TYR A 231 -8.99 2.86 -16.47
C TYR A 231 -7.62 3.56 -16.62
N ASN A 232 -7.07 3.67 -17.84
CA ASN A 232 -5.84 4.43 -18.06
C ASN A 232 -6.10 5.92 -17.86
N ASP A 233 -7.22 6.44 -18.38
CA ASP A 233 -7.60 7.85 -18.21
C ASP A 233 -7.84 8.18 -16.74
N ILE A 234 -8.46 7.26 -15.99
CA ILE A 234 -8.66 7.38 -14.55
C ILE A 234 -7.30 7.48 -13.81
N CYS A 235 -6.37 6.56 -14.09
CA CYS A 235 -5.04 6.59 -13.49
C CYS A 235 -4.26 7.84 -13.88
N LYS A 236 -4.37 8.30 -15.13
CA LYS A 236 -3.72 9.51 -15.60
C LYS A 236 -4.27 10.76 -14.90
N ALA A 237 -5.58 10.84 -14.71
CA ALA A 237 -6.19 11.94 -13.96
C ALA A 237 -5.69 11.97 -12.52
N TYR A 238 -5.57 10.82 -11.85
CA TYR A 238 -5.01 10.74 -10.50
C TYR A 238 -3.51 11.10 -10.48
N ARG A 239 -2.72 10.63 -11.44
CA ARG A 239 -1.30 10.99 -11.56
C ARG A 239 -1.11 12.51 -11.70
N ASN A 240 -1.93 13.15 -12.53
CA ASN A 240 -1.88 14.62 -12.71
C ASN A 240 -2.21 15.34 -11.40
N GLU A 241 -3.20 14.87 -10.64
CA GLU A 241 -3.54 15.45 -9.33
C GLU A 241 -2.38 15.32 -8.33
N VAL A 242 -1.71 14.18 -8.30
CA VAL A 242 -0.52 13.95 -7.44
C VAL A 242 0.63 14.87 -7.84
N ASP A 243 0.83 15.07 -9.13
CA ASP A 243 1.86 15.99 -9.66
C ASP A 243 1.55 17.45 -9.31
N GLU A 244 0.32 17.91 -9.54
CA GLU A 244 -0.14 19.27 -9.16
C GLU A 244 0.01 19.55 -7.66
N GLN A 245 -0.12 18.52 -6.82
CA GLN A 245 0.12 18.61 -5.38
C GLN A 245 1.62 18.58 -5.01
N GLY A 246 2.52 18.42 -5.98
CA GLY A 246 3.98 18.31 -5.77
C GLY A 246 4.41 17.04 -5.05
N ARG A 247 3.56 16.00 -5.06
CA ARG A 247 3.82 14.70 -4.42
C ARG A 247 4.39 13.65 -5.36
N LEU A 248 4.28 13.84 -6.66
CA LEU A 248 4.90 12.99 -7.66
C LEU A 248 6.41 13.29 -7.68
N ARG A 249 7.21 12.25 -7.44
CA ARG A 249 8.67 12.34 -7.49
C ARG A 249 9.25 11.14 -8.19
N THR A 250 9.77 11.37 -9.38
CA THR A 250 10.30 10.32 -10.25
C THR A 250 11.65 9.78 -9.75
N LEU A 251 12.02 8.59 -10.20
CA LEU A 251 13.36 8.00 -9.97
C LEU A 251 14.46 8.87 -10.58
N GLU A 252 14.19 9.59 -11.68
CA GLU A 252 15.13 10.56 -12.26
C GLU A 252 15.41 11.71 -11.28
N GLU A 253 14.39 12.29 -10.68
CA GLU A 253 14.54 13.33 -9.65
C GLU A 253 15.22 12.81 -8.37
N LYS A 254 14.90 11.57 -7.98
CA LYS A 254 15.55 10.90 -6.83
C LYS A 254 17.03 10.62 -7.12
N ALA A 255 17.39 10.28 -8.37
CA ALA A 255 18.77 10.05 -8.80
C ALA A 255 19.63 11.33 -8.74
N VAL A 256 19.02 12.51 -8.90
CA VAL A 256 19.73 13.79 -8.68
C VAL A 256 20.17 13.94 -7.21
N ARG A 257 19.38 13.45 -6.28
CA ARG A 257 19.68 13.49 -4.83
C ARG A 257 20.64 12.37 -4.40
N ASN A 258 20.51 11.19 -5.01
CA ASN A 258 21.36 10.03 -4.74
C ASN A 258 21.58 9.23 -6.03
N PRO A 259 22.74 9.36 -6.70
CA PRO A 259 23.03 8.68 -7.98
C PRO A 259 22.94 7.15 -7.93
N LYS A 260 23.04 6.51 -6.75
CA LYS A 260 22.89 5.05 -6.58
C LYS A 260 21.52 4.52 -7.04
N VAL A 261 20.51 5.41 -7.18
CA VAL A 261 19.23 5.03 -7.82
C VAL A 261 19.47 4.43 -9.21
N ASN A 262 20.42 5.01 -9.98
CA ASN A 262 20.79 4.49 -11.31
C ASN A 262 21.47 3.11 -11.24
N ASP A 263 22.23 2.89 -10.18
CA ASP A 263 22.94 1.61 -9.99
C ASP A 263 21.96 0.49 -9.62
N LEU A 264 20.87 0.82 -8.87
CA LEU A 264 19.84 -0.14 -8.47
C LEU A 264 18.92 -0.55 -9.64
N ILE A 265 18.71 0.33 -10.63
CA ILE A 265 17.92 0.00 -11.83
C ILE A 265 18.63 -1.07 -12.63
N GLY A 266 17.94 -2.15 -12.97
CA GLY A 266 18.49 -3.32 -13.65
C GLY A 266 19.17 -4.33 -12.73
N CYS A 267 19.21 -4.10 -11.40
CA CYS A 267 19.68 -5.12 -10.46
C CYS A 267 18.72 -6.30 -10.38
N ALA A 268 19.28 -7.50 -10.27
CA ALA A 268 18.58 -8.63 -9.70
C ALA A 268 18.54 -8.48 -8.18
N PHE A 269 17.43 -8.81 -7.56
CA PHE A 269 17.25 -8.73 -6.11
C PHE A 269 17.55 -10.09 -5.49
N LEU A 270 18.37 -10.10 -4.47
CA LEU A 270 18.77 -11.29 -3.72
C LEU A 270 18.44 -11.07 -2.25
N HIS A 271 17.50 -11.84 -1.70
CA HIS A 271 17.11 -11.79 -0.30
C HIS A 271 17.70 -12.99 0.44
N LYS A 272 18.54 -12.76 1.45
CA LYS A 272 19.23 -13.79 2.21
C LYS A 272 19.23 -13.51 3.72
N GLY A 273 19.10 -14.58 4.51
CA GLY A 273 19.16 -14.53 5.97
C GLY A 273 20.51 -14.99 6.55
N ILE A 274 20.83 -14.49 7.73
CA ILE A 274 22.00 -14.91 8.54
C ILE A 274 21.52 -15.77 9.71
N LYS A 275 20.74 -15.22 10.62
CA LYS A 275 20.26 -15.90 11.83
C LYS A 275 18.75 -15.78 11.98
N THR A 276 18.11 -16.91 12.22
CA THR A 276 16.75 -17.00 12.75
C THR A 276 16.82 -17.58 14.15
N PHE A 277 16.11 -16.95 15.09
CA PHE A 277 15.95 -17.44 16.45
C PHE A 277 14.53 -17.15 16.92
N VAL A 278 13.67 -18.17 16.94
CA VAL A 278 12.29 -18.01 17.39
C VAL A 278 12.23 -18.19 18.90
N GLN A 279 11.77 -17.17 19.61
CA GLN A 279 11.63 -17.19 21.07
C GLN A 279 10.55 -18.21 21.49
N PRO A 280 10.76 -18.95 22.61
CA PRO A 280 9.78 -19.94 23.07
C PRO A 280 8.38 -19.39 23.39
N ASN A 281 8.25 -18.09 23.60
CA ASN A 281 7.00 -17.38 23.86
C ASN A 281 6.44 -16.66 22.62
N SER A 282 6.98 -16.94 21.44
CA SER A 282 6.42 -16.51 20.15
C SER A 282 5.33 -17.45 19.68
N ASP A 283 4.32 -16.91 18.98
CA ASP A 283 3.29 -17.74 18.31
C ASP A 283 3.88 -18.58 17.16
N PHE A 284 5.06 -18.22 16.64
CA PHE A 284 5.77 -18.96 15.60
C PHE A 284 6.66 -20.08 16.14
N TYR A 285 6.74 -20.27 17.45
CA TYR A 285 7.61 -21.29 18.01
C TYR A 285 7.09 -22.71 17.71
N ASP A 286 7.88 -23.50 17.00
CA ASP A 286 7.60 -24.91 16.75
C ASP A 286 8.04 -25.74 17.95
N SER A 287 7.09 -26.11 18.80
CA SER A 287 7.32 -26.94 19.98
C SER A 287 7.46 -28.43 19.68
N GLU A 288 7.01 -28.88 18.49
CA GLU A 288 7.14 -30.27 18.04
C GLU A 288 8.53 -30.54 17.44
N ASN A 289 9.12 -29.52 16.82
CA ASN A 289 10.45 -29.61 16.20
C ASN A 289 11.32 -28.41 16.65
N PRO A 290 11.80 -28.39 17.90
CA PRO A 290 12.49 -27.24 18.48
C PRO A 290 13.76 -26.81 17.71
N GLU A 291 14.41 -27.74 17.00
CA GLU A 291 15.58 -27.46 16.16
C GLU A 291 15.27 -26.55 14.97
N LYS A 292 14.02 -26.53 14.51
CA LYS A 292 13.59 -25.64 13.39
C LYS A 292 13.49 -24.17 13.79
N ASN A 293 13.46 -23.89 15.09
CA ASN A 293 13.40 -22.51 15.59
C ASN A 293 14.72 -21.75 15.48
N ASN A 294 15.80 -22.46 15.12
CA ASN A 294 17.14 -21.89 15.02
C ASN A 294 17.75 -22.20 13.66
N HIS A 295 18.21 -21.16 12.99
CA HIS A 295 18.96 -21.29 11.76
C HIS A 295 20.13 -20.30 11.73
N LEU A 296 21.28 -20.74 11.21
CA LEU A 296 22.45 -19.90 11.09
C LEU A 296 23.17 -20.20 9.78
N THR A 297 23.38 -19.14 9.00
CA THR A 297 24.31 -19.12 7.86
C THR A 297 25.32 -18.01 8.13
N THR A 298 26.60 -18.30 7.99
CA THR A 298 27.64 -17.31 8.29
C THR A 298 27.81 -16.26 7.19
N PHE A 299 28.33 -15.08 7.54
CA PHE A 299 28.68 -14.05 6.56
C PHE A 299 29.67 -14.59 5.50
N ALA A 300 30.64 -15.42 5.91
CA ALA A 300 31.58 -16.02 4.99
C ALA A 300 30.92 -16.98 3.99
N GLN A 301 29.89 -17.73 4.38
CA GLN A 301 29.12 -18.56 3.46
C GLN A 301 28.36 -17.68 2.44
N ARG A 302 27.74 -16.60 2.90
CA ARG A 302 27.05 -15.63 2.00
C ARG A 302 28.04 -14.96 1.05
N GLU A 303 29.25 -14.60 1.51
CA GLU A 303 30.30 -14.08 0.63
C GLU A 303 30.66 -15.07 -0.48
N GLN A 304 30.78 -16.36 -0.16
CA GLN A 304 31.06 -17.39 -1.17
C GLN A 304 29.94 -17.47 -2.22
N GLU A 305 28.67 -17.44 -1.82
CA GLU A 305 27.50 -17.40 -2.72
C GLU A 305 27.56 -16.17 -3.66
N ILE A 306 27.84 -14.99 -3.11
CA ILE A 306 27.95 -13.74 -3.88
C ILE A 306 29.07 -13.86 -4.94
N ARG A 307 30.25 -14.29 -4.54
CA ARG A 307 31.37 -14.49 -5.47
C ARG A 307 31.09 -15.57 -6.52
N GLN A 308 30.26 -16.58 -6.18
CA GLN A 308 29.80 -17.58 -7.15
C GLN A 308 28.87 -16.95 -8.19
N LEU A 309 27.85 -16.17 -7.77
CA LEU A 309 26.95 -15.46 -8.68
C LEU A 309 27.72 -14.53 -9.63
N HIS A 310 28.74 -13.84 -9.13
CA HIS A 310 29.62 -13.02 -9.97
C HIS A 310 30.36 -13.84 -11.02
N ARG A 311 30.94 -15.00 -10.63
CA ARG A 311 31.60 -15.93 -11.59
C ARG A 311 30.64 -16.51 -12.62
N MET A 312 29.36 -16.69 -12.27
CA MET A 312 28.29 -17.14 -13.18
C MET A 312 27.76 -16.03 -14.10
N GLY A 313 28.30 -14.81 -13.99
CA GLY A 313 28.01 -13.70 -14.91
C GLY A 313 26.86 -12.81 -14.54
N VAL A 314 26.35 -12.86 -13.29
CA VAL A 314 25.42 -11.85 -12.79
C VAL A 314 26.16 -10.51 -12.72
N LYS A 315 25.66 -9.50 -13.45
CA LYS A 315 26.37 -8.22 -13.59
C LYS A 315 25.93 -7.17 -12.57
N LYS A 316 24.64 -7.10 -12.28
CA LYS A 316 24.03 -6.16 -11.33
C LYS A 316 23.22 -6.94 -10.31
N LEU A 317 23.50 -6.72 -9.04
CA LEU A 317 22.84 -7.40 -7.93
C LEU A 317 22.67 -6.46 -6.75
N TYR A 318 21.53 -6.55 -6.09
CA TYR A 318 21.29 -5.97 -4.79
C TYR A 318 21.07 -7.09 -3.77
N LEU A 319 21.89 -7.13 -2.72
CA LEU A 319 21.70 -8.03 -1.59
C LEU A 319 20.89 -7.33 -0.49
N HIS A 320 19.74 -7.91 -0.17
CA HIS A 320 18.95 -7.61 1.02
C HIS A 320 19.29 -8.66 2.10
N LEU A 321 19.89 -8.24 3.20
CA LEU A 321 20.37 -9.11 4.26
C LEU A 321 19.51 -9.03 5.52
N ASP A 322 18.85 -10.15 5.86
CA ASP A 322 18.07 -10.34 7.08
C ASP A 322 18.88 -11.00 8.19
N GLY A 323 18.40 -10.91 9.42
CA GLY A 323 18.93 -11.67 10.56
C GLY A 323 20.40 -11.42 10.87
N TRP A 324 20.96 -10.32 10.39
CA TRP A 324 22.38 -10.00 10.48
C TRP A 324 22.86 -9.63 11.90
N ALA A 325 21.96 -9.17 12.78
CA ALA A 325 22.28 -8.78 14.14
C ALA A 325 22.19 -9.97 15.12
N GLU A 326 22.84 -9.84 16.30
CA GLU A 326 22.94 -10.91 17.30
C GLU A 326 21.60 -11.51 17.74
N PRO A 327 20.49 -10.75 17.91
CA PRO A 327 19.21 -11.32 18.28
C PRO A 327 18.60 -12.27 17.23
N GLY A 328 18.98 -12.10 15.95
CA GLY A 328 18.36 -12.77 14.82
C GLY A 328 17.17 -12.01 14.26
N TYR A 329 16.64 -12.48 13.14
CA TYR A 329 15.56 -11.83 12.40
C TYR A 329 14.32 -11.64 13.28
N ASP A 330 13.66 -10.49 13.14
CA ASP A 330 12.46 -10.09 13.90
C ASP A 330 12.58 -10.23 15.43
N ASN A 331 13.74 -9.89 15.96
CA ASN A 331 14.00 -9.87 17.40
C ASN A 331 14.52 -8.50 17.85
N CYS A 332 14.13 -8.10 19.06
CA CYS A 332 14.67 -6.93 19.79
C CYS A 332 14.59 -5.60 19.04
N HIS A 333 13.70 -5.45 18.06
CA HIS A 333 13.48 -4.12 17.48
C HIS A 333 12.91 -3.15 18.54
N PRO A 334 13.31 -1.86 18.51
CA PRO A 334 14.17 -1.18 17.55
C PRO A 334 15.67 -1.21 17.89
N ASP A 335 16.11 -1.99 18.88
CA ASP A 335 17.53 -2.09 19.27
C ASP A 335 18.33 -3.07 18.40
N TYR A 336 17.69 -3.74 17.47
CA TYR A 336 18.28 -4.73 16.58
C TYR A 336 19.56 -4.23 15.89
N GLY A 337 19.50 -3.09 15.22
CA GLY A 337 20.64 -2.51 14.50
C GLY A 337 21.63 -1.72 15.36
N TYR A 338 21.43 -1.67 16.68
CA TYR A 338 22.34 -0.99 17.62
C TYR A 338 23.27 -1.96 18.38
N GLY A 339 22.83 -3.20 18.54
CA GLY A 339 23.62 -4.27 19.15
C GLY A 339 24.70 -4.81 18.21
N PRO A 340 25.45 -5.85 18.61
CA PRO A 340 26.45 -6.47 17.76
C PRO A 340 25.83 -7.17 16.56
N ALA A 341 26.58 -7.23 15.44
CA ALA A 341 26.31 -8.18 14.39
C ALA A 341 26.47 -9.61 14.95
N CYS A 342 25.79 -10.60 14.33
CA CYS A 342 25.77 -11.97 14.84
C CYS A 342 27.19 -12.54 15.00
N GLU A 343 27.64 -12.68 16.25
CA GLU A 343 28.99 -13.15 16.58
C GLU A 343 29.25 -14.57 16.05
N ALA A 344 28.26 -15.46 16.19
CA ALA A 344 28.35 -16.83 15.68
C ALA A 344 28.46 -16.90 14.15
N ALA A 345 28.04 -15.86 13.44
CA ALA A 345 28.15 -15.74 11.99
C ALA A 345 29.45 -15.07 11.53
N GLY A 346 30.24 -14.51 12.43
CA GLY A 346 31.49 -13.79 12.16
C GLY A 346 31.54 -12.34 12.63
N GLY A 347 30.51 -11.89 13.34
CA GLY A 347 30.44 -10.55 13.94
C GLY A 347 30.56 -9.40 12.93
N TRP A 348 30.94 -8.21 13.41
CA TRP A 348 31.11 -7.03 12.57
C TRP A 348 32.19 -7.21 11.47
N GLU A 349 33.25 -7.95 11.76
CA GLU A 349 34.32 -8.23 10.78
C GLU A 349 33.79 -9.08 9.62
N GLY A 350 33.00 -10.11 9.92
CA GLY A 350 32.38 -10.96 8.90
C GLY A 350 31.37 -10.20 8.06
N MET A 351 30.54 -9.36 8.68
CA MET A 351 29.59 -8.51 7.95
C MET A 351 30.30 -7.50 7.06
N LYS A 352 31.38 -6.89 7.55
CA LYS A 352 32.19 -5.98 6.74
C LYS A 352 32.82 -6.69 5.54
N SER A 353 33.38 -7.90 5.75
CA SER A 353 33.95 -8.70 4.63
C SER A 353 32.90 -8.97 3.56
N LEU A 354 31.68 -9.34 3.94
CA LEU A 354 30.57 -9.53 2.99
C LEU A 354 30.24 -8.23 2.23
N ALA A 355 30.12 -7.10 2.94
CA ALA A 355 29.85 -5.81 2.31
C ALA A 355 30.95 -5.40 1.31
N ASP A 356 32.23 -5.57 1.71
CA ASP A 356 33.37 -5.29 0.84
C ASP A 356 33.35 -6.20 -0.41
N ALA A 357 33.03 -7.50 -0.25
CA ALA A 357 32.91 -8.43 -1.36
C ALA A 357 31.78 -8.05 -2.34
N MET A 358 30.66 -7.53 -1.82
CA MET A 358 29.58 -6.99 -2.66
C MET A 358 30.11 -5.84 -3.53
N HIS A 359 30.80 -4.86 -2.93
CA HIS A 359 31.35 -3.72 -3.65
C HIS A 359 32.48 -4.12 -4.62
N GLU A 360 33.34 -5.08 -4.27
CA GLU A 360 34.36 -5.65 -5.19
C GLU A 360 33.71 -6.27 -6.43
N CYS A 361 32.54 -6.89 -6.30
CA CYS A 361 31.77 -7.43 -7.40
C CYS A 361 30.97 -6.36 -8.19
N GLY A 362 30.98 -5.09 -7.73
CA GLY A 362 30.18 -4.00 -8.32
C GLY A 362 28.69 -4.09 -7.95
N TYR A 363 28.37 -4.71 -6.85
CA TYR A 363 27.01 -4.95 -6.35
C TYR A 363 26.62 -3.98 -5.24
N LEU A 364 25.30 -3.85 -4.98
CA LEU A 364 24.76 -3.04 -3.91
C LEU A 364 24.47 -3.88 -2.67
N PHE A 365 24.81 -3.35 -1.51
CA PHE A 365 24.62 -4.00 -0.22
C PHE A 365 23.59 -3.24 0.63
N GLY A 366 22.61 -3.98 1.19
CA GLY A 366 21.61 -3.43 2.07
C GLY A 366 21.16 -4.41 3.16
N ILE A 367 20.47 -3.87 4.13
CA ILE A 367 20.06 -4.59 5.33
C ILE A 367 18.59 -4.36 5.65
N HIS A 368 18.02 -5.34 6.35
CA HIS A 368 16.75 -5.23 7.06
C HIS A 368 16.95 -4.57 8.43
N ASP A 369 16.05 -3.64 8.79
CA ASP A 369 15.80 -3.18 10.16
C ASP A 369 14.33 -2.75 10.28
N GLN A 370 13.82 -2.54 11.50
CA GLN A 370 12.41 -2.29 11.72
C GLN A 370 12.21 -1.35 12.92
N TYR A 371 11.24 -0.41 12.81
CA TYR A 371 11.02 0.67 13.77
C TYR A 371 9.54 0.89 14.11
N ARG A 372 8.71 -0.14 13.91
CA ARG A 372 7.31 -0.16 14.33
C ARG A 372 7.12 -1.08 15.53
N ASP A 373 7.64 -2.30 15.46
CA ASP A 373 7.53 -3.26 16.54
C ASP A 373 8.46 -2.87 17.71
N PHE A 374 7.94 -2.96 18.90
CA PHE A 374 8.66 -2.66 20.12
C PHE A 374 8.67 -3.89 21.01
N TYR A 375 9.69 -4.72 20.84
CA TYR A 375 9.80 -5.98 21.57
C TYR A 375 10.06 -5.72 23.06
N LEU A 376 9.37 -6.47 23.93
CA LEU A 376 9.57 -6.37 25.37
C LEU A 376 10.99 -6.79 25.79
N ALA A 377 11.63 -7.64 24.97
CA ALA A 377 13.02 -8.06 25.15
C ALA A 377 14.06 -7.04 24.68
N ALA A 378 13.64 -5.98 23.97
CA ALA A 378 14.57 -4.94 23.53
C ALA A 378 15.14 -4.19 24.72
N PRO A 379 16.49 -3.95 24.80
CA PRO A 379 17.12 -3.25 25.91
C PRO A 379 16.55 -1.87 26.22
N SER A 380 16.04 -1.16 25.20
CA SER A 380 15.42 0.17 25.34
C SER A 380 13.91 0.14 25.55
N PHE A 381 13.31 -1.05 25.75
CA PHE A 381 11.86 -1.12 25.93
C PHE A 381 11.42 -0.29 27.14
N ASP A 382 10.48 0.63 26.89
CA ASP A 382 9.85 1.44 27.91
C ASP A 382 8.39 1.71 27.48
N GLU A 383 7.43 1.34 28.33
CA GLU A 383 5.99 1.55 28.06
C GLU A 383 5.64 3.04 27.83
N ASN A 384 6.47 3.97 28.32
CA ASN A 384 6.27 5.40 28.06
C ASN A 384 6.52 5.79 26.61
N PHE A 385 7.17 4.96 25.80
CA PHE A 385 7.41 5.18 24.38
C PHE A 385 6.61 4.24 23.46
N ALA A 386 5.85 3.31 24.06
CA ALA A 386 4.90 2.50 23.33
C ALA A 386 3.64 3.30 22.96
N CYS A 387 3.01 2.95 21.83
CA CYS A 387 1.72 3.52 21.47
C CYS A 387 0.67 3.21 22.54
N ARG A 388 -0.14 4.21 22.87
CA ARG A 388 -1.22 4.12 23.86
C ARG A 388 -2.54 4.54 23.24
N LEU A 389 -3.57 3.73 23.40
CA LEU A 389 -4.91 4.05 22.95
C LEU A 389 -5.58 5.11 23.86
N PRO A 390 -6.67 5.76 23.41
CA PRO A 390 -7.40 6.78 24.21
C PRO A 390 -7.93 6.28 25.55
N ASP A 391 -8.19 4.98 25.69
CA ASP A 391 -8.59 4.34 26.95
C ASP A 391 -7.43 4.02 27.89
N GLY A 392 -6.19 4.35 27.49
CA GLY A 392 -4.96 4.09 28.21
C GLY A 392 -4.34 2.71 27.95
N THR A 393 -4.97 1.86 27.15
CA THR A 393 -4.46 0.54 26.78
C THR A 393 -3.22 0.64 25.91
N ILE A 394 -2.21 -0.21 26.17
CA ILE A 394 -1.04 -0.39 25.33
C ILE A 394 -1.24 -1.68 24.53
N PRO A 395 -1.41 -1.62 23.18
CA PRO A 395 -1.57 -2.81 22.36
C PRO A 395 -0.36 -3.74 22.45
N ARG A 396 -0.61 -5.05 22.51
CA ARG A 396 0.43 -6.09 22.59
C ARG A 396 0.04 -7.30 21.77
N HIS A 397 1.05 -7.98 21.23
CA HIS A 397 0.94 -9.30 20.61
C HIS A 397 2.28 -10.05 20.75
N GLN A 398 2.34 -11.30 20.26
CA GLN A 398 3.55 -12.13 20.31
C GLN A 398 3.74 -12.94 19.03
N ARG A 399 3.33 -12.37 17.91
CA ARG A 399 3.22 -13.08 16.64
C ARG A 399 4.56 -13.43 16.01
N TRP A 400 5.58 -12.53 16.10
CA TRP A 400 6.83 -12.68 15.37
C TRP A 400 7.92 -13.37 16.19
N ALA A 401 9.08 -13.70 15.57
CA ALA A 401 10.14 -14.50 16.19
C ALA A 401 10.61 -14.01 17.56
N GLY A 402 10.67 -12.71 17.77
CA GLY A 402 11.10 -12.09 19.04
C GLY A 402 10.12 -12.19 20.19
N GLY A 403 8.94 -12.81 19.99
CA GLY A 403 7.93 -13.02 21.03
C GLY A 403 7.17 -11.73 21.41
N PRO A 404 6.85 -11.52 22.68
CA PRO A 404 5.99 -10.43 23.12
C PRO A 404 6.48 -9.04 22.71
N GLN A 405 5.59 -8.24 22.16
CA GLN A 405 5.87 -6.91 21.62
C GLN A 405 4.68 -5.97 21.73
N SER A 406 4.94 -4.68 21.67
CA SER A 406 4.01 -3.58 21.51
C SER A 406 4.35 -2.84 20.21
N TYR A 407 3.84 -1.63 20.03
CA TYR A 407 4.21 -0.75 18.94
C TYR A 407 4.98 0.46 19.46
N LEU A 408 6.15 0.73 18.87
CA LEU A 408 6.90 1.95 19.13
C LEU A 408 6.12 3.15 18.59
N CYS A 409 5.93 4.19 19.40
CA CYS A 409 5.40 5.43 18.87
C CYS A 409 6.32 5.98 17.78
N ALA A 410 5.80 6.18 16.56
CA ALA A 410 6.63 6.58 15.42
C ALA A 410 7.33 7.93 15.60
N THR A 411 6.90 8.76 16.56
CA THR A 411 7.64 9.97 16.96
C THR A 411 9.07 9.67 17.40
N GLN A 412 9.34 8.44 17.87
CA GLN A 412 10.65 7.97 18.32
C GLN A 412 11.49 7.35 17.20
N ALA A 413 10.86 6.82 16.16
CA ALA A 413 11.53 6.08 15.08
C ALA A 413 12.72 6.82 14.44
N PRO A 414 12.66 8.14 14.11
CA PRO A 414 13.79 8.85 13.53
C PRO A 414 15.04 8.89 14.44
N TYR A 415 14.87 8.86 15.76
CA TYR A 415 16.00 8.83 16.69
C TYR A 415 16.68 7.46 16.67
N TYR A 416 15.90 6.38 16.66
CA TYR A 416 16.42 5.02 16.55
C TYR A 416 17.11 4.77 15.21
N VAL A 417 16.49 5.17 14.09
CA VAL A 417 17.09 5.08 12.75
C VAL A 417 18.45 5.78 12.73
N LYS A 418 18.53 7.02 13.22
CA LYS A 418 19.78 7.77 13.28
C LYS A 418 20.84 7.04 14.12
N ARG A 419 20.47 6.56 15.32
CA ARG A 419 21.39 5.86 16.24
C ARG A 419 21.93 4.58 15.59
N ASN A 420 21.05 3.73 15.06
CA ASN A 420 21.40 2.43 14.53
C ASN A 420 22.29 2.55 13.28
N PHE A 421 21.94 3.39 12.33
CA PHE A 421 22.72 3.56 11.09
C PHE A 421 24.07 4.25 11.36
N GLN A 422 24.17 5.12 12.37
CA GLN A 422 25.45 5.65 12.81
C GLN A 422 26.34 4.57 13.48
N GLU A 423 25.74 3.64 14.23
CA GLU A 423 26.48 2.53 14.83
C GLU A 423 27.08 1.61 13.77
N ILE A 424 26.26 1.18 12.78
CA ILE A 424 26.72 0.36 11.65
C ILE A 424 27.89 1.05 10.91
N ALA A 425 27.77 2.34 10.65
CA ALA A 425 28.81 3.11 9.97
C ALA A 425 30.14 3.18 10.77
N LYS A 426 30.09 3.22 12.11
CA LYS A 426 31.29 3.20 12.96
C LYS A 426 32.12 1.91 12.79
N HIS A 427 31.47 0.79 12.44
CA HIS A 427 32.15 -0.47 12.16
C HIS A 427 32.71 -0.54 10.73
N GLY A 428 32.67 0.58 9.98
CA GLY A 428 33.23 0.67 8.63
C GLY A 428 32.39 -0.04 7.57
N ILE A 429 31.13 -0.33 7.85
CA ILE A 429 30.21 -0.94 6.88
C ILE A 429 29.54 0.16 6.08
N GLN A 430 29.73 0.12 4.76
CA GLN A 430 29.08 1.02 3.84
C GLN A 430 27.79 0.36 3.33
N LEU A 431 26.65 1.01 3.64
CA LEU A 431 25.35 0.61 3.13
C LEU A 431 24.99 1.41 1.88
N ASP A 432 24.41 0.73 0.89
CA ASP A 432 23.84 1.36 -0.30
C ASP A 432 22.33 1.50 -0.20
N CYS A 433 21.70 0.52 0.43
CA CYS A 433 20.25 0.40 0.58
C CYS A 433 19.88 0.04 2.02
N ALA A 434 18.64 0.34 2.41
CA ALA A 434 18.07 -0.11 3.67
C ALA A 434 16.58 -0.39 3.52
N TYR A 435 16.15 -1.51 4.06
CA TYR A 435 14.77 -1.92 4.14
C TYR A 435 14.26 -1.66 5.55
N LEU A 436 13.34 -0.71 5.69
CA LEU A 436 12.64 -0.43 6.94
C LEU A 436 11.29 -1.17 6.90
N ASP A 437 11.27 -2.32 7.55
CA ASP A 437 10.14 -3.24 7.48
C ASP A 437 8.82 -2.65 7.98
N VAL A 438 7.69 -3.16 7.48
CA VAL A 438 6.29 -2.91 7.83
C VAL A 438 5.80 -1.46 7.76
N PHE A 439 6.59 -0.51 7.30
CA PHE A 439 6.16 0.90 7.27
C PHE A 439 5.05 1.16 6.24
N THR A 440 5.08 0.49 5.10
CA THR A 440 4.21 0.80 3.94
C THR A 440 3.07 -0.18 3.72
N CYS A 441 3.07 -1.34 4.37
CA CYS A 441 2.00 -2.35 4.25
C CYS A 441 0.91 -2.21 5.33
N ASN A 442 1.29 -1.74 6.53
CA ASN A 442 0.39 -1.59 7.68
C ASN A 442 -0.11 -0.15 7.85
N GLU A 443 -1.27 -0.03 8.49
CA GLU A 443 -1.80 1.27 8.87
C GLU A 443 -0.83 2.06 9.76
N GLY A 444 -0.94 3.37 9.71
CA GLY A 444 -0.26 4.25 10.66
C GLY A 444 -0.81 4.04 12.07
N ASP A 445 0.07 3.81 13.03
CA ASP A 445 -0.31 3.67 14.43
C ASP A 445 -0.71 5.02 15.02
N GLU A 446 -1.62 5.01 16.00
CA GLU A 446 -2.00 6.20 16.75
C GLU A 446 -1.51 6.09 18.20
N CYS A 447 -1.25 7.23 18.83
CA CYS A 447 -0.80 7.29 20.22
C CYS A 447 -1.43 8.47 20.96
N ASP A 448 -2.16 8.19 22.04
CA ASP A 448 -2.75 9.23 22.90
C ASP A 448 -1.90 9.57 24.13
N HIS A 449 -0.64 9.12 24.18
CA HIS A 449 0.26 9.46 25.27
C HIS A 449 0.55 10.97 25.27
N PRO A 450 0.39 11.70 26.42
CA PRO A 450 0.47 13.15 26.44
C PRO A 450 1.82 13.74 26.01
N MET A 451 2.93 13.02 26.21
CA MET A 451 4.28 13.49 25.85
C MET A 451 4.59 13.35 24.34
N HIS A 452 3.90 12.46 23.62
CA HIS A 452 4.15 12.17 22.23
C HIS A 452 2.87 11.74 21.50
N ARG A 453 1.80 12.52 21.68
CA ARG A 453 0.53 12.30 20.99
C ARG A 453 0.77 12.29 19.49
N MET A 454 0.17 11.32 18.81
CA MET A 454 0.40 11.06 17.40
C MET A 454 -0.87 10.55 16.74
N THR A 455 -1.33 11.24 15.71
CA THR A 455 -2.39 10.77 14.82
C THR A 455 -1.81 9.82 13.76
N ARG A 456 -2.66 9.13 13.03
CA ARG A 456 -2.24 8.27 11.91
C ARG A 456 -1.47 9.06 10.84
N ARG A 457 -1.90 10.27 10.53
CA ARG A 457 -1.18 11.18 9.64
C ARG A 457 0.22 11.49 10.13
N ASP A 458 0.35 11.85 11.42
CA ASP A 458 1.66 12.11 12.02
C ASP A 458 2.57 10.88 11.94
N CYS A 459 2.01 9.68 12.14
CA CYS A 459 2.76 8.43 12.02
C CYS A 459 3.42 8.29 10.64
N TYR A 460 2.66 8.51 9.57
CA TYR A 460 3.22 8.47 8.21
C TYR A 460 4.28 9.56 8.00
N ASP A 461 4.07 10.78 8.50
CA ASP A 461 5.06 11.85 8.42
C ASP A 461 6.37 11.48 9.13
N TYR A 462 6.31 10.80 10.28
CA TYR A 462 7.52 10.31 10.98
C TYR A 462 8.19 9.15 10.23
N ARG A 463 7.43 8.24 9.61
CA ARG A 463 7.98 7.20 8.75
C ARG A 463 8.71 7.79 7.53
N VAL A 464 8.13 8.80 6.88
CA VAL A 464 8.78 9.55 5.78
C VAL A 464 10.08 10.21 6.24
N ARG A 465 10.14 10.78 7.44
CA ARG A 465 11.40 11.35 7.99
C ARG A 465 12.51 10.30 8.12
N CYS A 466 12.17 9.04 8.40
CA CYS A 466 13.15 7.95 8.41
C CYS A 466 13.71 7.71 6.99
N PHE A 467 12.86 7.64 5.97
CA PHE A 467 13.30 7.51 4.58
C PHE A 467 14.16 8.70 4.13
N GLU A 468 13.75 9.92 4.44
CA GLU A 468 14.50 11.13 4.11
C GLU A 468 15.87 11.19 4.81
N TYR A 469 15.96 10.69 6.05
CA TYR A 469 17.25 10.57 6.75
C TYR A 469 18.20 9.63 6.01
N LEU A 470 17.73 8.45 5.59
CA LEU A 470 18.53 7.49 4.84
C LEU A 470 18.99 8.07 3.51
N MET A 471 18.06 8.64 2.74
CA MET A 471 18.35 9.25 1.44
C MET A 471 19.41 10.36 1.56
N LYS A 472 19.32 11.21 2.58
CA LYS A 472 20.29 12.28 2.87
C LYS A 472 21.69 11.74 3.23
N ASN A 473 21.77 10.53 3.78
CA ASN A 473 23.02 9.88 4.15
C ASN A 473 23.54 8.92 3.07
N GLY A 474 23.03 9.00 1.83
CA GLY A 474 23.50 8.22 0.69
C GLY A 474 23.00 6.77 0.67
N ILE A 475 21.97 6.45 1.45
CA ILE A 475 21.37 5.12 1.55
C ILE A 475 19.98 5.17 0.88
N LEU A 476 19.72 4.27 -0.05
CA LEU A 476 18.42 4.18 -0.73
C LEU A 476 17.38 3.54 0.20
N PRO A 477 16.31 4.27 0.56
CA PRO A 477 15.29 3.75 1.47
C PRO A 477 14.27 2.87 0.75
N SER A 478 13.86 1.81 1.43
CA SER A 478 12.75 0.95 1.04
C SER A 478 11.91 0.52 2.23
N SER A 479 10.79 -0.12 1.94
CA SER A 479 9.94 -0.79 2.91
C SER A 479 9.24 -1.99 2.25
N GLU A 480 8.35 -2.66 2.96
CA GLU A 480 7.77 -3.94 2.55
C GLU A 480 7.00 -3.82 1.23
N GLU A 481 6.06 -2.91 1.14
CA GLU A 481 5.26 -2.68 -0.06
C GLU A 481 5.41 -1.23 -0.56
N VAL A 482 4.66 -0.88 -1.58
CA VAL A 482 4.53 0.50 -2.06
C VAL A 482 3.31 1.17 -1.43
N ASN A 483 3.29 2.51 -1.44
CA ASN A 483 2.11 3.25 -1.04
C ASN A 483 2.15 4.69 -1.55
N ASP A 484 0.99 5.28 -1.80
CA ASP A 484 0.82 6.65 -2.27
C ASP A 484 1.54 7.68 -1.37
N TRP A 485 1.38 7.57 -0.05
CA TRP A 485 2.01 8.50 0.91
C TRP A 485 3.54 8.37 0.97
N ALA A 486 4.09 7.22 0.60
CA ALA A 486 5.53 6.94 0.65
C ALA A 486 6.22 7.17 -0.72
N ALA A 487 5.48 7.18 -1.82
CA ALA A 487 6.02 7.17 -3.18
C ALA A 487 7.04 8.28 -3.46
N SER A 488 6.91 9.45 -2.82
CA SER A 488 7.84 10.57 -2.99
C SER A 488 9.19 10.37 -2.30
N SER A 489 9.28 9.54 -1.25
CA SER A 489 10.47 9.36 -0.40
C SER A 489 11.09 7.96 -0.49
N GLN A 490 10.29 6.93 -0.71
CA GLN A 490 10.71 5.55 -0.93
C GLN A 490 11.32 5.40 -2.33
N VAL A 491 12.45 4.68 -2.46
CA VAL A 491 13.11 4.43 -3.76
C VAL A 491 12.71 3.09 -4.35
N PHE A 492 12.59 2.07 -3.53
CA PHE A 492 12.20 0.73 -3.93
C PHE A 492 11.39 0.06 -2.83
N CYS A 493 10.79 -1.09 -3.11
CA CYS A 493 10.08 -1.89 -2.13
C CYS A 493 10.65 -3.31 -2.07
N HIS A 494 10.13 -4.12 -1.12
CA HIS A 494 10.44 -5.53 -1.05
C HIS A 494 9.60 -6.32 -2.07
N TYR A 495 8.31 -6.01 -2.17
CA TYR A 495 7.41 -6.52 -3.22
C TYR A 495 6.21 -5.57 -3.40
N ALA A 496 5.58 -5.64 -4.56
CA ALA A 496 4.33 -4.93 -4.85
C ALA A 496 3.44 -5.81 -5.75
N PRO A 497 2.80 -6.87 -5.19
CA PRO A 497 2.15 -7.92 -5.95
C PRO A 497 0.75 -7.53 -6.41
N TYR A 498 0.13 -8.40 -7.18
CA TYR A 498 -1.32 -8.46 -7.29
C TYR A 498 -1.91 -9.30 -6.15
N ASP A 499 -3.16 -9.06 -5.80
CA ASP A 499 -3.88 -9.77 -4.71
C ASP A 499 -3.76 -11.30 -4.80
N PHE A 500 -3.95 -11.88 -6.00
CA PHE A 500 -3.93 -13.33 -6.15
C PHE A 500 -2.57 -13.96 -5.81
N MET A 501 -1.45 -13.22 -5.97
CA MET A 501 -0.11 -13.70 -5.64
C MET A 501 0.12 -13.84 -4.13
N MET A 502 -0.70 -13.20 -3.30
CA MET A 502 -0.64 -13.28 -1.83
C MET A 502 -1.65 -14.29 -1.27
N ARG A 503 -2.33 -15.03 -2.12
CA ARG A 503 -3.34 -16.02 -1.75
C ARG A 503 -2.84 -17.43 -1.95
N VAL A 504 -3.62 -18.41 -1.49
CA VAL A 504 -3.31 -19.83 -1.73
C VAL A 504 -3.27 -20.07 -3.24
N PRO A 505 -2.19 -20.67 -3.77
CA PRO A 505 -2.06 -20.95 -5.20
C PRO A 505 -3.26 -21.74 -5.76
N GLY A 506 -3.74 -21.32 -6.93
CA GLY A 506 -4.91 -21.93 -7.58
C GLY A 506 -6.26 -21.46 -7.03
N ALA A 507 -6.30 -20.57 -6.03
CA ALA A 507 -7.55 -19.95 -5.59
C ALA A 507 -8.14 -19.07 -6.71
N PRO A 508 -9.47 -19.05 -6.93
CA PRO A 508 -10.07 -18.22 -7.96
C PRO A 508 -9.72 -16.74 -7.78
N LYS A 509 -9.32 -16.07 -8.84
CA LYS A 509 -9.03 -14.63 -8.83
C LYS A 509 -10.32 -13.84 -8.54
N GLN A 510 -10.27 -12.92 -7.58
CA GLN A 510 -11.42 -12.08 -7.22
C GLN A 510 -11.67 -10.94 -8.21
N ALA A 511 -10.71 -10.66 -9.08
CA ALA A 511 -10.76 -9.62 -10.09
C ALA A 511 -9.78 -9.92 -11.23
N ILE A 512 -9.86 -9.16 -12.31
CA ILE A 512 -8.82 -9.12 -13.33
C ILE A 512 -7.67 -8.26 -12.76
N PRO A 513 -6.43 -8.79 -12.68
CA PRO A 513 -5.28 -8.01 -12.23
C PRO A 513 -4.94 -6.94 -13.27
N VAL A 514 -4.83 -5.69 -12.83
CA VAL A 514 -4.47 -4.53 -13.65
C VAL A 514 -3.48 -3.64 -12.92
N PRO A 515 -2.47 -3.07 -13.59
CA PRO A 515 -1.39 -2.35 -12.96
C PRO A 515 -1.77 -0.91 -12.61
N LEU A 516 -2.83 -0.70 -11.82
CA LEU A 516 -3.31 0.65 -11.47
C LEU A 516 -2.24 1.48 -10.77
N TYR A 517 -1.48 0.86 -9.84
CA TYR A 517 -0.40 1.55 -9.16
C TYR A 517 0.72 1.95 -10.14
N ASN A 518 1.12 1.05 -11.03
CA ASN A 518 2.17 1.32 -12.01
C ASN A 518 1.76 2.33 -13.09
N LEU A 519 0.47 2.38 -13.46
CA LEU A 519 -0.04 3.44 -14.34
C LEU A 519 0.08 4.85 -13.70
N VAL A 520 0.25 4.94 -12.38
CA VAL A 520 0.47 6.19 -11.66
C VAL A 520 1.95 6.38 -11.29
N TYR A 521 2.64 5.35 -10.81
CA TYR A 521 3.91 5.47 -10.07
C TYR A 521 5.06 4.60 -10.60
N HIS A 522 4.95 3.99 -11.79
CA HIS A 522 5.99 3.09 -12.31
C HIS A 522 7.39 3.73 -12.30
N ASP A 523 7.49 4.98 -12.74
CA ASP A 523 8.73 5.75 -12.79
C ASP A 523 9.14 6.40 -11.45
N CYS A 524 8.43 6.08 -10.37
CA CYS A 524 8.67 6.67 -9.05
C CYS A 524 9.29 5.70 -8.05
N VAL A 525 8.98 4.40 -8.11
CA VAL A 525 9.44 3.38 -7.15
C VAL A 525 9.82 2.10 -7.88
N ILE A 526 11.04 1.62 -7.66
CA ILE A 526 11.50 0.34 -8.19
C ILE A 526 10.78 -0.80 -7.47
N GLN A 527 10.15 -1.70 -8.21
CA GLN A 527 9.37 -2.81 -7.68
C GLN A 527 9.96 -4.13 -8.15
N PRO A 528 10.53 -4.93 -7.25
CA PRO A 528 10.94 -6.30 -7.57
C PRO A 528 9.72 -7.22 -7.60
N TRP A 529 9.74 -8.17 -8.53
CA TRP A 529 8.66 -9.11 -8.77
C TRP A 529 9.08 -10.55 -8.50
N MET A 530 8.15 -11.32 -7.99
CA MET A 530 8.26 -12.77 -7.87
C MET A 530 8.49 -13.40 -9.24
N MET A 531 9.33 -14.42 -9.30
CA MET A 531 9.76 -15.06 -10.56
C MET A 531 9.38 -16.54 -10.62
N GLU A 532 8.67 -17.04 -9.62
CA GLU A 532 8.36 -18.45 -9.43
C GLU A 532 7.35 -18.95 -10.47
N LYS A 533 7.48 -20.22 -10.84
CA LYS A 533 6.44 -20.99 -11.52
C LYS A 533 5.63 -21.74 -10.46
N VAL A 534 4.53 -21.16 -10.06
CA VAL A 534 3.66 -21.74 -9.04
C VAL A 534 2.64 -22.67 -9.69
N SER A 535 2.48 -23.87 -9.13
CA SER A 535 1.51 -24.85 -9.64
C SER A 535 0.08 -24.31 -9.53
N GLY A 536 -0.66 -24.32 -10.65
CA GLY A 536 -2.02 -23.80 -10.73
C GLY A 536 -2.13 -22.29 -10.99
N GLU A 537 -0.99 -21.61 -11.16
CA GLU A 537 -0.89 -20.20 -11.51
C GLU A 537 -0.16 -20.00 -12.84
N GLU A 538 -0.24 -18.80 -13.39
CA GLU A 538 0.62 -18.38 -14.50
C GLU A 538 2.06 -18.20 -14.01
N ASP A 539 3.00 -18.25 -14.94
CA ASP A 539 4.41 -17.94 -14.65
C ASP A 539 4.56 -16.48 -14.19
N TYR A 540 4.97 -16.26 -12.96
CA TYR A 540 5.09 -14.92 -12.37
C TYR A 540 6.11 -14.01 -13.07
N MET A 541 7.08 -14.57 -13.77
CA MET A 541 7.98 -13.81 -14.65
C MET A 541 7.20 -12.98 -15.69
N LEU A 542 6.06 -13.48 -16.18
CA LEU A 542 5.23 -12.78 -17.17
C LEU A 542 4.64 -11.48 -16.58
N TYR A 543 4.26 -11.50 -15.31
CA TYR A 543 3.81 -10.29 -14.60
C TYR A 543 4.96 -9.32 -14.35
N ALA A 544 6.16 -9.82 -14.02
CA ALA A 544 7.35 -8.98 -13.89
C ALA A 544 7.66 -8.23 -15.19
N LEU A 545 7.59 -8.92 -16.33
CA LEU A 545 7.78 -8.32 -17.65
C LEU A 545 6.67 -7.31 -17.99
N LEU A 546 5.41 -7.70 -17.80
CA LEU A 546 4.26 -6.83 -18.09
C LEU A 546 4.32 -5.52 -17.29
N ASN A 547 4.83 -5.58 -16.06
CA ASN A 547 4.97 -4.42 -15.18
C ASN A 547 6.31 -3.68 -15.33
N GLY A 548 7.23 -4.15 -16.16
CA GLY A 548 8.55 -3.52 -16.34
C GLY A 548 9.35 -3.43 -15.03
N GLY A 549 9.12 -4.36 -14.09
CA GLY A 549 9.72 -4.35 -12.77
C GLY A 549 11.09 -5.04 -12.71
N ALA A 550 11.73 -5.00 -11.53
CA ALA A 550 12.97 -5.69 -11.27
C ALA A 550 12.73 -7.17 -10.94
N PRO A 551 13.67 -8.09 -11.22
CA PRO A 551 13.50 -9.50 -10.88
C PRO A 551 13.96 -9.82 -9.47
N TYR A 552 13.26 -10.73 -8.77
CA TYR A 552 13.86 -11.52 -7.69
C TYR A 552 14.63 -12.71 -8.27
N LEU A 553 15.95 -12.74 -8.02
CA LEU A 553 16.77 -13.92 -8.32
C LEU A 553 16.52 -15.02 -7.27
N VAL A 554 16.50 -14.63 -6.00
CA VAL A 554 16.17 -15.52 -4.88
C VAL A 554 15.40 -14.71 -3.82
N ARG A 555 14.34 -15.29 -3.31
CA ARG A 555 13.55 -14.84 -2.15
C ARG A 555 13.71 -15.83 -1.01
N ASP A 556 14.88 -15.85 -0.40
CA ASP A 556 15.17 -16.70 0.76
C ASP A 556 15.09 -15.86 2.03
N ALA A 557 13.90 -15.77 2.61
CA ALA A 557 13.69 -15.06 3.84
C ALA A 557 14.41 -15.72 5.02
N ALA A 558 14.58 -14.99 6.12
CA ALA A 558 15.15 -15.53 7.35
C ALA A 558 14.23 -16.51 8.11
N TYR A 559 13.06 -16.81 7.57
CA TYR A 559 12.12 -17.85 8.06
C TYR A 559 12.02 -19.04 7.09
N PRO A 560 13.09 -19.80 6.82
CA PRO A 560 13.05 -20.87 5.81
C PRO A 560 12.10 -22.01 6.17
N ASN A 561 11.65 -22.09 7.42
CA ASN A 561 10.91 -23.23 7.95
C ASN A 561 9.45 -22.93 8.36
N ILE A 562 9.01 -21.65 8.30
CA ILE A 562 7.71 -21.29 8.86
C ILE A 562 6.57 -21.49 7.87
N ASP A 563 6.79 -21.29 6.58
CA ASP A 563 5.70 -21.33 5.60
C ASP A 563 5.84 -22.38 4.49
N GLY A 564 6.94 -23.09 4.37
CA GLY A 564 7.15 -24.01 3.22
C GLY A 564 7.04 -23.32 1.84
N ALA A 565 6.56 -22.09 1.80
CA ALA A 565 6.35 -21.30 0.58
C ALA A 565 7.67 -20.90 -0.09
N PHE A 566 8.75 -20.86 0.67
CA PHE A 566 10.09 -20.52 0.19
C PHE A 566 10.96 -21.77 -0.07
N ASP A 567 10.58 -22.93 0.44
CA ASP A 567 11.29 -24.20 0.22
C ASP A 567 11.24 -24.67 -1.25
N GLY A 568 10.25 -24.23 -2.02
CA GLY A 568 10.14 -24.52 -3.45
C GLY A 568 11.26 -23.94 -4.30
N ASN A 569 12.04 -22.99 -3.77
CA ASN A 569 13.14 -22.34 -4.46
C ASN A 569 14.50 -23.03 -4.25
N VAL A 570 14.60 -23.99 -3.35
CA VAL A 570 15.86 -24.65 -3.00
C VAL A 570 16.36 -25.57 -4.13
N GLU A 571 15.45 -26.08 -4.96
CA GLU A 571 15.79 -26.88 -6.14
C GLU A 571 15.87 -26.06 -7.44
N MET A 572 15.82 -24.73 -7.34
CA MET A 572 15.94 -23.89 -8.51
C MET A 572 17.26 -24.20 -9.18
N LYS A 573 17.19 -24.47 -10.45
CA LYS A 573 18.38 -24.57 -11.31
C LYS A 573 18.96 -23.17 -11.43
N LEU A 574 19.86 -22.80 -10.54
CA LEU A 574 20.44 -21.47 -10.41
C LEU A 574 20.80 -20.83 -11.76
N GLU A 575 21.26 -21.64 -12.72
CA GLU A 575 21.54 -21.19 -14.10
C GLU A 575 20.26 -20.72 -14.82
N GLU A 576 19.14 -21.43 -14.65
CA GLU A 576 17.86 -21.06 -15.25
C GLU A 576 17.32 -19.77 -14.62
N ASP A 577 17.45 -19.61 -13.31
CA ASP A 577 16.98 -18.42 -12.60
C ASP A 577 17.82 -17.20 -12.96
N ILE A 578 19.13 -17.36 -13.09
CA ILE A 578 20.01 -16.29 -13.59
C ILE A 578 19.58 -15.89 -15.01
N ARG A 579 19.27 -16.85 -15.87
CA ARG A 579 18.83 -16.58 -17.25
C ARG A 579 17.48 -15.83 -17.27
N ARG A 580 16.51 -16.28 -16.49
CA ARG A 580 15.18 -15.66 -16.38
C ARG A 580 15.28 -14.25 -15.78
N SER A 581 16.01 -14.12 -14.69
CA SER A 581 16.27 -12.86 -14.02
C SER A 581 16.96 -11.86 -14.97
N LYS A 582 17.92 -12.32 -15.79
CA LYS A 582 18.57 -11.45 -16.77
C LYS A 582 17.60 -10.85 -17.79
N ILE A 583 16.62 -11.61 -18.28
CA ILE A 583 15.63 -11.11 -19.24
C ILE A 583 14.84 -9.96 -18.63
N VAL A 584 14.39 -10.11 -17.38
CA VAL A 584 13.63 -9.09 -16.66
C VAL A 584 14.51 -7.89 -16.30
N SER A 585 15.76 -8.13 -15.86
CA SER A 585 16.74 -7.06 -15.59
C SER A 585 17.04 -6.21 -16.82
N ASP A 586 17.25 -6.84 -17.98
CA ASP A 586 17.53 -6.12 -19.23
C ASP A 586 16.35 -5.22 -19.64
N LEU A 587 15.11 -5.67 -19.44
CA LEU A 587 13.92 -4.84 -19.64
C LEU A 587 13.86 -3.71 -18.61
N HIS A 588 14.00 -4.05 -17.32
CA HIS A 588 13.92 -3.05 -16.24
C HIS A 588 15.01 -1.98 -16.37
N GLU A 589 16.22 -2.35 -16.79
CA GLU A 589 17.29 -1.37 -17.05
C GLU A 589 16.88 -0.32 -18.10
N LYS A 590 16.07 -0.73 -19.07
CA LYS A 590 15.56 0.13 -20.12
C LYS A 590 14.37 1.00 -19.67
N VAL A 591 13.38 0.40 -19.01
CA VAL A 591 12.10 1.06 -18.73
C VAL A 591 11.93 1.55 -17.28
N GLY A 592 12.86 1.23 -16.36
CA GLY A 592 12.70 1.49 -14.92
C GLY A 592 12.48 2.95 -14.54
N LYS A 593 12.88 3.91 -15.39
CA LYS A 593 12.61 5.34 -15.22
C LYS A 593 11.49 5.86 -16.13
N CYS A 594 10.86 5.00 -16.90
CA CYS A 594 9.81 5.39 -17.84
C CYS A 594 8.45 5.39 -17.15
N GLU A 595 7.59 6.33 -17.50
CA GLU A 595 6.17 6.26 -17.15
C GLU A 595 5.54 5.06 -17.85
N MET A 596 4.71 4.27 -17.18
CA MET A 596 3.80 3.32 -17.81
C MET A 596 2.61 4.13 -18.36
N VAL A 597 2.63 4.41 -19.66
CA VAL A 597 1.66 5.32 -20.28
C VAL A 597 0.35 4.65 -20.64
N ARG A 598 0.36 3.32 -20.83
CA ARG A 598 -0.83 2.56 -21.19
C ARG A 598 -0.71 1.09 -20.82
N HIS A 599 -1.82 0.53 -20.39
CA HIS A 599 -2.07 -0.91 -20.29
C HIS A 599 -3.36 -1.23 -21.03
N GLU A 600 -3.43 -2.37 -21.73
CA GLU A 600 -4.62 -2.77 -22.48
C GLU A 600 -4.80 -4.29 -22.56
N PHE A 601 -6.04 -4.72 -22.69
CA PHE A 601 -6.39 -6.09 -23.06
C PHE A 601 -6.47 -6.17 -24.58
N VAL A 602 -5.59 -6.96 -25.20
CA VAL A 602 -5.54 -7.11 -26.65
C VAL A 602 -6.83 -7.78 -27.13
N ASP A 603 -7.52 -7.14 -28.07
CA ASP A 603 -8.83 -7.57 -28.57
C ASP A 603 -9.88 -7.79 -27.45
N GLY A 604 -9.73 -7.09 -26.32
CA GLY A 604 -10.61 -7.22 -25.15
C GLY A 604 -10.47 -8.54 -24.39
N ASN A 605 -9.40 -9.31 -24.64
CA ASN A 605 -9.11 -10.56 -23.94
C ASN A 605 -8.19 -10.30 -22.71
N PRO A 606 -8.68 -10.49 -21.47
CA PRO A 606 -7.87 -10.29 -20.26
C PRO A 606 -6.66 -11.23 -20.14
N GLN A 607 -6.63 -12.32 -20.90
CA GLN A 607 -5.51 -13.26 -20.93
C GLN A 607 -4.37 -12.79 -21.82
N ILE A 608 -4.60 -11.78 -22.68
CA ILE A 608 -3.58 -11.18 -23.53
C ILE A 608 -3.46 -9.70 -23.18
N GLN A 609 -2.41 -9.35 -22.47
CA GLN A 609 -2.24 -8.00 -21.94
C GLN A 609 -1.02 -7.34 -22.59
N LYS A 610 -1.10 -6.02 -22.78
CA LYS A 610 0.00 -5.22 -23.32
C LYS A 610 0.20 -3.98 -22.46
N THR A 611 1.44 -3.69 -22.10
CA THR A 611 1.86 -2.40 -21.52
C THR A 611 2.74 -1.63 -22.49
N THR A 612 2.65 -0.30 -22.42
CA THR A 612 3.48 0.63 -23.20
C THR A 612 4.11 1.63 -22.25
N PHE A 613 5.41 1.87 -22.41
CA PHE A 613 6.21 2.81 -21.64
C PHE A 613 6.52 4.07 -22.44
N SER A 614 6.88 5.14 -21.73
CA SER A 614 7.08 6.48 -22.34
C SER A 614 8.24 6.58 -23.33
N ASP A 615 9.16 5.61 -23.35
CA ASP A 615 10.25 5.51 -24.32
C ASP A 615 9.85 4.76 -25.62
N GLY A 616 8.58 4.37 -25.76
CA GLY A 616 8.05 3.58 -26.88
C GLY A 616 8.23 2.05 -26.71
N THR A 617 8.87 1.58 -25.64
CA THR A 617 8.94 0.15 -25.33
C THR A 617 7.55 -0.38 -25.02
N SER A 618 7.17 -1.52 -25.61
CA SER A 618 5.95 -2.22 -25.23
C SER A 618 6.22 -3.70 -24.95
N VAL A 619 5.44 -4.23 -24.00
CA VAL A 619 5.48 -5.63 -23.59
C VAL A 619 4.09 -6.22 -23.76
N MET A 620 3.96 -7.26 -24.56
CA MET A 620 2.73 -8.04 -24.70
C MET A 620 2.95 -9.42 -24.09
N VAL A 621 2.01 -9.85 -23.28
CA VAL A 621 2.00 -11.16 -22.60
C VAL A 621 0.74 -11.91 -22.99
N ASP A 622 0.88 -13.16 -23.34
CA ASP A 622 -0.21 -14.14 -23.54
C ASP A 622 -0.12 -15.16 -22.38
N PHE A 623 -0.98 -15.02 -21.39
CA PHE A 623 -1.00 -15.89 -20.22
C PHE A 623 -1.51 -17.30 -20.51
N GLU A 624 -2.34 -17.49 -21.53
CA GLU A 624 -2.79 -18.83 -21.93
C GLU A 624 -1.65 -19.64 -22.56
N LYS A 625 -0.85 -18.98 -23.43
CA LYS A 625 0.30 -19.62 -24.10
C LYS A 625 1.59 -19.56 -23.29
N GLN A 626 1.60 -18.83 -22.18
CA GLN A 626 2.79 -18.58 -21.37
C GLN A 626 3.95 -18.00 -22.21
N THR A 627 3.63 -16.98 -23.03
CA THR A 627 4.58 -16.32 -23.93
C THR A 627 4.56 -14.80 -23.77
N TYR A 628 5.61 -14.16 -24.21
CA TYR A 628 5.72 -12.70 -24.22
C TYR A 628 6.46 -12.19 -25.47
N VAL A 629 6.22 -10.94 -25.81
CA VAL A 629 6.91 -10.20 -26.87
C VAL A 629 7.27 -8.81 -26.34
N ILE A 630 8.53 -8.43 -26.50
CA ILE A 630 9.01 -7.07 -26.17
C ILE A 630 9.33 -6.39 -27.50
N THR A 631 8.76 -5.22 -27.74
CA THR A 631 8.97 -4.41 -28.94
C THR A 631 9.43 -3.01 -28.58
N ASN A 632 10.14 -2.37 -29.53
CA ASN A 632 10.51 -0.96 -29.46
C ASN A 632 9.89 -0.30 -30.68
N GLU A 633 8.97 0.59 -30.50
CA GLU A 633 8.40 1.41 -31.59
C GLU A 633 9.29 2.62 -31.88
#